data_6c4d27c77dd53cf8ec966f48fa8cd0e0
#
_entry.id   6c4d27c77dd53cf8ec966f48fa8cd0e0
#
_cell.length_a   1.000
_cell.length_b   1.000
_cell.length_c   1.000
_cell.angle_alpha   90.00
_cell.angle_beta   90.00
_cell.angle_gamma   90.00
#
_symmetry.space_group_name_H-M   'P 1'
#
loop_
_entity.id
_entity.type
_entity.pdbx_description
1 polymer ?
#
loop_
_entity_poly.entity_id
_entity_poly.type
_entity_poly.pdbx_seq_one_letter_code
_entity_poly.pdbx_strand_id
1 'polypeptide(L)'
;MKEKRIGVIGIVITDRETAAPKVNSILSEYADIIIGRMGIPYKERNVSVIALTFECDTDQIGALTGKLGSIKDVEVKSVICTN
;
A
#
# COMPACT_ATOMS: atom_id res chain seq x y z
N MET A 1 -17.79 7.70 16.16
CA MET A 1 -16.61 8.15 15.41
C MET A 1 -15.49 7.15 15.57
N LYS A 2 -14.86 6.75 14.47
CA LYS A 2 -13.78 5.79 14.55
C LYS A 2 -12.45 6.50 14.77
N GLU A 3 -11.64 5.90 15.60
CA GLU A 3 -10.32 6.44 15.91
C GLU A 3 -9.37 6.26 14.75
N LYS A 4 -8.63 7.30 14.43
CA LYS A 4 -7.61 7.24 13.38
C LYS A 4 -6.31 6.70 13.94
N ARG A 5 -5.69 5.83 13.16
CA ARG A 5 -4.43 5.19 13.52
C ARG A 5 -3.37 5.52 12.50
N ILE A 6 -2.15 5.61 12.95
CA ILE A 6 -0.99 5.83 12.09
C ILE A 6 -0.24 4.52 11.95
N GLY A 7 0.12 4.18 10.73
CA GLY A 7 0.86 2.97 10.47
C GLY A 7 1.59 3.04 9.15
N VAL A 8 2.13 1.89 8.75
CA VAL A 8 2.90 1.77 7.52
C VAL A 8 2.42 0.57 6.71
N ILE A 9 2.57 0.67 5.40
CA ILE A 9 2.28 -0.43 4.48
C ILE A 9 3.52 -0.67 3.64
N GLY A 10 3.89 -1.94 3.51
CA GLY A 10 4.91 -2.37 2.56
C GLY A 10 4.27 -3.15 1.43
N ILE A 11 4.67 -2.85 0.20
CA ILE A 11 4.13 -3.47 -1.00
C ILE A 11 5.30 -3.92 -1.87
N VAL A 12 5.26 -5.18 -2.33
CA VAL A 12 6.23 -5.68 -3.30
C VAL A 12 5.47 -6.14 -4.54
N ILE A 13 5.89 -5.63 -5.69
CA ILE A 13 5.26 -5.92 -6.98
C ILE A 13 6.26 -6.68 -7.83
N THR A 14 5.94 -7.93 -8.19
CA THR A 14 6.81 -8.75 -9.01
C THR A 14 6.53 -8.63 -10.50
N ASP A 15 5.30 -8.24 -10.89
CA ASP A 15 4.95 -7.96 -12.27
C ASP A 15 4.68 -6.46 -12.42
N ARG A 16 5.72 -5.72 -12.79
CA ARG A 16 5.63 -4.27 -12.86
C ARG A 16 4.73 -3.77 -13.99
N GLU A 17 4.70 -4.48 -15.10
CA GLU A 17 3.96 -4.02 -16.28
C GLU A 17 2.45 -4.06 -16.06
N THR A 18 1.95 -5.16 -15.50
CA THR A 18 0.51 -5.36 -15.33
C THR A 18 0.02 -4.90 -13.96
N ALA A 19 0.78 -5.19 -12.91
CA ALA A 19 0.33 -4.94 -11.54
C ALA A 19 0.57 -3.51 -11.08
N ALA A 20 1.68 -2.88 -11.48
CA ALA A 20 1.99 -1.54 -10.99
C ALA A 20 0.92 -0.50 -11.33
N PRO A 21 0.35 -0.45 -12.55
CA PRO A 21 -0.73 0.49 -12.83
C PRO A 21 -1.95 0.27 -11.93
N LYS A 22 -2.26 -0.99 -11.63
CA LYS A 22 -3.40 -1.31 -10.76
C LYS A 22 -3.14 -0.85 -9.33
N VAL A 23 -1.94 -1.08 -8.82
CA VAL A 23 -1.54 -0.60 -7.50
C VAL A 23 -1.63 0.92 -7.42
N ASN A 24 -1.07 1.62 -8.40
CA ASN A 24 -1.09 3.08 -8.42
C ASN A 24 -2.50 3.64 -8.50
N SER A 25 -3.40 2.98 -9.26
CA SER A 25 -4.79 3.38 -9.34
C SER A 25 -5.48 3.30 -7.97
N ILE A 26 -5.26 2.20 -7.25
CA ILE A 26 -5.84 2.02 -5.92
C ILE A 26 -5.27 3.05 -4.95
N LEU A 27 -3.95 3.27 -4.98
CA LEU A 27 -3.34 4.26 -4.09
C LEU A 27 -3.87 5.66 -4.35
N SER A 28 -4.19 5.99 -5.60
CA SER A 28 -4.80 7.28 -5.93
C SER A 28 -6.18 7.43 -5.31
N GLU A 29 -6.96 6.36 -5.25
CA GLU A 29 -8.27 6.39 -4.60
C GLU A 29 -8.16 6.69 -3.09
N TYR A 30 -7.05 6.34 -2.47
CA TYR A 30 -6.82 6.50 -1.04
C TYR A 30 -5.81 7.61 -0.72
N ALA A 31 -5.59 8.51 -1.67
CA ALA A 31 -4.56 9.55 -1.52
C ALA A 31 -4.75 10.41 -0.26
N ASP A 32 -5.98 10.64 0.14
CA ASP A 32 -6.29 11.50 1.29
C ASP A 32 -5.88 10.88 2.63
N ILE A 33 -5.69 9.55 2.71
CA ILE A 33 -5.23 8.91 3.95
C ILE A 33 -3.73 8.63 3.95
N ILE A 34 -3.06 8.84 2.82
CA ILE A 34 -1.62 8.57 2.71
C ILE A 34 -0.85 9.83 3.13
N ILE A 35 0.00 9.68 4.16
CA ILE A 35 0.83 10.77 4.67
C ILE A 35 2.06 10.95 3.78
N GLY A 36 2.67 9.86 3.36
CA GLY A 36 3.84 9.88 2.50
C GLY A 36 4.09 8.52 1.89
N ARG A 37 4.83 8.49 0.79
CA ARG A 37 5.15 7.24 0.13
C ARG A 37 6.51 7.33 -0.53
N MET A 38 7.14 6.16 -0.68
CA MET A 38 8.42 6.03 -1.37
C MET A 38 8.37 4.79 -2.22
N GLY A 39 8.67 4.93 -3.51
CA GLY A 39 8.74 3.80 -4.43
C GLY A 39 10.18 3.56 -4.84
N ILE A 40 10.60 2.30 -4.84
CA ILE A 40 11.95 1.92 -5.19
C ILE A 40 11.90 0.80 -6.23
N PRO A 41 12.35 1.06 -7.48
CA PRO A 41 12.54 -0.03 -8.43
C PRO A 41 13.80 -0.79 -8.06
N TYR A 42 13.64 -2.02 -7.60
CA TYR A 42 14.78 -2.83 -7.17
C TYR A 42 15.17 -3.77 -8.29
N LYS A 43 16.08 -3.32 -9.12
CA LYS A 43 16.44 -4.00 -10.36
C LYS A 43 17.12 -5.35 -10.14
N GLU A 44 17.86 -5.50 -9.06
CA GLU A 44 18.57 -6.74 -8.77
C GLU A 44 17.64 -7.94 -8.64
N ARG A 45 16.42 -7.70 -8.17
CA ARG A 45 15.41 -8.76 -8.03
C ARG A 45 14.25 -8.59 -8.99
N ASN A 46 14.31 -7.59 -9.86
CA ASN A 46 13.26 -7.30 -10.83
C ASN A 46 11.88 -7.10 -10.18
N VAL A 47 11.87 -6.36 -9.08
CA VAL A 47 10.64 -6.03 -8.36
C VAL A 47 10.55 -4.54 -8.12
N SER A 48 9.35 -4.05 -7.83
CA SER A 48 9.15 -2.71 -7.31
C SER A 48 8.73 -2.81 -5.85
N VAL A 49 9.30 -1.96 -5.00
CA VAL A 49 8.96 -1.92 -3.59
C VAL A 49 8.36 -0.55 -3.29
N ILE A 50 7.21 -0.54 -2.63
CA ILE A 50 6.57 0.70 -2.20
C ILE A 50 6.42 0.64 -0.69
N ALA A 51 6.87 1.71 -0.03
CA ALA A 51 6.65 1.91 1.40
C ALA A 51 5.81 3.16 1.56
N LEU A 52 4.77 3.09 2.37
CA LEU A 52 3.96 4.28 2.61
C LEU A 52 3.51 4.34 4.06
N THR A 53 3.23 5.55 4.51
CA THR A 53 2.65 5.81 5.82
C THR A 53 1.23 6.30 5.64
N PHE A 54 0.36 5.94 6.58
CA PHE A 54 -1.04 6.29 6.49
C PHE A 54 -1.58 6.75 7.85
N GLU A 55 -2.67 7.51 7.79
CA GLU A 55 -3.48 7.79 8.97
C GLU A 55 -4.95 7.59 8.56
N CYS A 56 -5.61 6.61 9.17
CA CYS A 56 -7.01 6.31 8.89
C CYS A 56 -7.57 5.36 9.94
N ASP A 57 -8.86 5.08 9.85
CA ASP A 57 -9.46 4.09 10.75
C ASP A 57 -9.19 2.66 10.26
N THR A 58 -9.53 1.69 11.09
CA THR A 58 -9.23 0.28 10.80
C THR A 58 -10.03 -0.26 9.61
N ASP A 59 -11.22 0.28 9.36
CA ASP A 59 -12.00 -0.15 8.20
C ASP A 59 -11.34 0.30 6.90
N GLN A 60 -10.84 1.52 6.89
CA GLN A 60 -10.18 2.06 5.70
C GLN A 60 -8.90 1.29 5.37
N ILE A 61 -8.09 0.99 6.39
CA ILE A 61 -6.85 0.23 6.13
C ILE A 61 -7.15 -1.20 5.69
N GLY A 62 -8.19 -1.81 6.25
CA GLY A 62 -8.63 -3.12 5.83
C GLY A 62 -9.09 -3.15 4.38
N ALA A 63 -9.85 -2.13 3.97
CA ALA A 63 -10.30 -2.02 2.59
C ALA A 63 -9.13 -1.82 1.63
N LEU A 64 -8.19 -0.94 1.98
CA LEU A 64 -7.04 -0.67 1.14
C LEU A 64 -6.15 -1.90 0.98
N THR A 65 -5.79 -2.55 2.08
CA THR A 65 -4.93 -3.73 2.02
C THR A 65 -5.62 -4.90 1.32
N GLY A 66 -6.94 -5.03 1.49
CA GLY A 66 -7.71 -6.05 0.78
C GLY A 66 -7.69 -5.86 -0.73
N LYS A 67 -7.87 -4.62 -1.19
CA LYS A 67 -7.81 -4.31 -2.62
C LYS A 67 -6.41 -4.56 -3.18
N LEU A 68 -5.38 -4.11 -2.48
CA LEU A 68 -4.00 -4.31 -2.93
C LEU A 68 -3.64 -5.80 -2.95
N GLY A 69 -4.02 -6.53 -1.91
CA GLY A 69 -3.70 -7.94 -1.80
C GLY A 69 -4.43 -8.83 -2.81
N SER A 70 -5.50 -8.34 -3.43
CA SER A 70 -6.22 -9.09 -4.45
C SER A 70 -5.57 -9.03 -5.83
N ILE A 71 -4.57 -8.17 -6.02
CA ILE A 71 -3.88 -8.03 -7.29
C ILE A 71 -2.84 -9.14 -7.41
N LYS A 72 -2.87 -9.85 -8.53
CA LYS A 72 -1.88 -10.90 -8.79
C LYS A 72 -0.48 -10.30 -8.82
N ASP A 73 0.49 -11.02 -8.25
CA ASP A 73 1.91 -10.64 -8.20
C ASP A 73 2.18 -9.41 -7.32
N VAL A 74 1.29 -9.15 -6.38
CA VAL A 74 1.44 -8.08 -5.39
C VAL A 74 1.35 -8.69 -4.00
N GLU A 75 2.37 -8.41 -3.17
CA GLU A 75 2.34 -8.76 -1.76
C GLU A 75 2.25 -7.49 -0.94
N VAL A 76 1.39 -7.50 0.06
CA VAL A 76 1.15 -6.32 0.90
C VAL A 76 1.10 -6.74 2.36
N LYS A 77 1.76 -5.94 3.20
CA LYS A 77 1.70 -6.08 4.65
C LYS A 77 1.53 -4.71 5.26
N SER A 78 0.74 -4.64 6.31
CA SER A 78 0.54 -3.38 7.03
C SER A 78 0.77 -3.58 8.51
N VAL A 79 1.22 -2.51 9.15
CA VAL A 79 1.44 -2.47 10.60
C VAL A 79 0.81 -1.19 11.13
N ILE A 80 -0.02 -1.33 12.16
CA ILE A 80 -0.57 -0.18 12.87
C ILE A 80 0.40 0.15 14.00
N CYS A 81 0.90 1.38 14.01
CA CYS A 81 1.94 1.80 14.94
C CYS A 81 1.39 2.55 16.15
N THR A 82 0.21 3.18 16.02
CA THR A 82 -0.43 3.87 17.14
C THR A 82 -1.66 3.12 17.61
N ASN A 83 -2.04 3.37 18.83
CA ASN A 83 -3.28 2.81 19.37
C ASN A 83 -4.49 3.63 18.94
#